data_4cadd4834705cda98e44eaa67ee0bb70
#
_entry.id   4cadd4834705cda98e44eaa67ee0bb70
#
_cell.length_a   1.000
_cell.length_b   1.000
_cell.length_c   1.000
_cell.angle_alpha   90.00
_cell.angle_beta   90.00
_cell.angle_gamma   90.00
#
_symmetry.space_group_name_H-M   'P 1'
#
loop_
_entity.id
_entity.type
_entity.pdbx_description
1 polymer ?
#
loop_
_entity_poly.entity_id
_entity_poly.type
_entity_poly.pdbx_seq_one_letter_code
_entity_poly.pdbx_strand_id
1 'polypeptide(L)'
;MSHQTLAKTAPMGWNSWDCFGAAVNEKELRENADYMAKNLKDYGWEYVVCDIQWYEPKAKDNDYNNFTELDMDEYGRLIPAENRFPSSKGGKGFKEIADYIHSLGLKFGIHIMRGIPRQAVHKNTPVKNSKFTARDIAHHFSVCSWNTDMYGLKNCEGAQDYYNSIFELYASWGVDFIKCDDIAVTEFRQWDTPYSAYYEIEMIRKAIDNCGRDMVLSLSPGPAKIENAKHLAKNANMWRMTGDFWDMWDKLHDMFDKCYTWQNEVKPGNYPDCDMLPLGRLCKHSSYHGPNNRYTQFTKPEQITMMSLWGIFKSPLFFGGNLPENDEWTLSLLTNREYLKMHREATKAHQHYRSEKNGKGTVIWVANGKKCKYAALFNTKDAKSKIKFNLSEILMPDEKYKIYDIWAGKELGEYKNTFTAEVEAHGAVLIKIY
;
A
#
# COMPACT_ATOMS: atom_id res chain seq x y z
N MET A 1 -0.35 -18.05 -15.06
CA MET A 1 -1.66 -17.31 -14.99
C MET A 1 -1.39 -15.84 -15.16
N SER A 2 -2.34 -15.02 -15.60
CA SER A 2 -2.13 -13.56 -15.61
C SER A 2 -1.97 -13.06 -14.17
N HIS A 3 -1.00 -12.18 -13.89
CA HIS A 3 -0.80 -11.58 -12.56
C HIS A 3 -2.08 -10.96 -11.99
N GLN A 4 -2.98 -10.48 -12.84
CA GLN A 4 -4.28 -9.90 -12.43
C GLN A 4 -5.16 -10.88 -11.66
N THR A 5 -4.96 -12.18 -11.81
CA THR A 5 -5.73 -13.20 -11.07
C THR A 5 -5.26 -13.39 -9.63
N LEU A 6 -4.08 -12.87 -9.28
CA LEU A 6 -3.49 -13.01 -7.95
C LEU A 6 -4.17 -12.11 -6.92
N ALA A 7 -4.62 -10.92 -7.34
CA ALA A 7 -5.29 -9.95 -6.49
C ALA A 7 -6.72 -9.68 -6.98
N LYS A 8 -7.60 -10.67 -6.92
CA LYS A 8 -9.01 -10.53 -7.34
C LYS A 8 -9.77 -9.47 -6.54
N THR A 9 -9.39 -9.29 -5.28
CA THR A 9 -9.80 -8.20 -4.41
C THR A 9 -8.59 -7.35 -4.05
N ALA A 10 -8.81 -6.10 -3.65
CA ALA A 10 -7.71 -5.23 -3.24
C ALA A 10 -6.94 -5.88 -2.08
N PRO A 11 -5.60 -5.97 -2.14
CA PRO A 11 -4.78 -6.58 -1.09
C PRO A 11 -4.98 -5.91 0.27
N MET A 12 -4.93 -6.71 1.33
CA MET A 12 -5.04 -6.24 2.71
C MET A 12 -3.91 -6.85 3.55
N GLY A 13 -3.22 -6.01 4.33
CA GLY A 13 -2.08 -6.47 5.10
C GLY A 13 -1.60 -5.46 6.14
N TRP A 14 -0.43 -5.74 6.66
CA TRP A 14 0.35 -4.88 7.53
C TRP A 14 1.71 -4.60 6.87
N ASN A 15 2.21 -3.39 7.05
CA ASN A 15 3.54 -3.01 6.59
C ASN A 15 4.28 -2.29 7.72
N SER A 16 5.56 -2.58 7.89
CA SER A 16 6.36 -2.14 9.04
C SER A 16 6.79 -0.67 9.02
N TRP A 17 6.60 0.07 7.92
CA TRP A 17 7.20 1.39 7.75
C TRP A 17 6.71 2.43 8.76
N ASP A 18 5.40 2.64 8.89
CA ASP A 18 4.88 3.74 9.71
C ASP A 18 5.16 3.55 11.21
N CYS A 19 5.32 2.29 11.66
CA CYS A 19 5.60 2.03 13.07
C CYS A 19 7.09 1.85 13.38
N PHE A 20 7.89 1.25 12.48
CA PHE A 20 9.28 0.90 12.78
C PHE A 20 10.31 1.55 11.86
N GLY A 21 9.88 2.23 10.78
CA GLY A 21 10.78 2.79 9.79
C GLY A 21 11.73 1.74 9.20
N ALA A 22 12.97 2.16 8.93
CA ALA A 22 14.01 1.28 8.42
C ALA A 22 14.54 0.26 9.46
N ALA A 23 14.20 0.44 10.75
CA ALA A 23 14.78 -0.29 11.86
C ALA A 23 14.04 -1.58 12.25
N VAL A 24 12.98 -1.97 11.54
CA VAL A 24 12.22 -3.19 11.83
C VAL A 24 13.16 -4.41 11.96
N ASN A 25 12.87 -5.31 12.88
CA ASN A 25 13.63 -6.53 13.12
C ASN A 25 12.73 -7.78 13.13
N GLU A 26 13.35 -8.95 13.19
CA GLU A 26 12.64 -10.23 13.12
C GLU A 26 11.61 -10.40 14.24
N LYS A 27 11.91 -9.96 15.47
CA LYS A 27 10.99 -10.07 16.60
C LYS A 27 9.71 -9.26 16.33
N GLU A 28 9.85 -8.02 15.90
CA GLU A 28 8.74 -7.13 15.58
C GLU A 28 7.87 -7.66 14.43
N LEU A 29 8.50 -8.24 13.38
CA LEU A 29 7.76 -8.91 12.30
C LEU A 29 6.92 -10.08 12.83
N ARG A 30 7.50 -10.95 13.65
CA ARG A 30 6.80 -12.11 14.20
C ARG A 30 5.65 -11.70 15.14
N GLU A 31 5.88 -10.73 16.02
CA GLU A 31 4.83 -10.21 16.93
C GLU A 31 3.63 -9.63 16.17
N ASN A 32 3.87 -8.89 15.09
CA ASN A 32 2.80 -8.35 14.24
C ASN A 32 2.11 -9.46 13.43
N ALA A 33 2.84 -10.45 12.93
CA ALA A 33 2.26 -11.62 12.26
C ALA A 33 1.36 -12.44 13.19
N ASP A 34 1.80 -12.68 14.42
CA ASP A 34 1.03 -13.41 15.45
C ASP A 34 -0.27 -12.70 15.77
N TYR A 35 -0.21 -11.37 15.97
CA TYR A 35 -1.40 -10.58 16.23
C TYR A 35 -2.37 -10.62 15.04
N MET A 36 -1.85 -10.47 13.82
CA MET A 36 -2.66 -10.49 12.60
C MET A 36 -3.32 -11.85 12.40
N ALA A 37 -2.59 -12.94 12.60
CA ALA A 37 -3.13 -14.30 12.51
C ALA A 37 -4.28 -14.53 13.50
N LYS A 38 -4.13 -14.06 14.73
CA LYS A 38 -5.10 -14.24 15.80
C LYS A 38 -6.34 -13.37 15.63
N ASN A 39 -6.19 -12.11 15.20
CA ASN A 39 -7.25 -11.11 15.33
C ASN A 39 -7.81 -10.62 13.99
N LEU A 40 -7.06 -10.74 12.88
CA LEU A 40 -7.39 -10.08 11.62
C LEU A 40 -7.52 -11.04 10.42
N LYS A 41 -6.89 -12.20 10.45
CA LYS A 41 -6.89 -13.16 9.33
C LYS A 41 -8.31 -13.54 8.88
N ASP A 42 -9.23 -13.81 9.80
CA ASP A 42 -10.62 -14.18 9.50
C ASP A 42 -11.44 -13.03 8.88
N TYR A 43 -10.87 -11.85 8.86
CA TYR A 43 -11.43 -10.66 8.22
C TYR A 43 -10.83 -10.40 6.84
N GLY A 44 -9.82 -11.20 6.43
CA GLY A 44 -9.19 -11.13 5.11
C GLY A 44 -7.89 -10.34 5.06
N TRP A 45 -7.31 -9.99 6.21
CA TRP A 45 -5.95 -9.44 6.28
C TRP A 45 -4.95 -10.58 6.15
N GLU A 46 -4.06 -10.50 5.14
CA GLU A 46 -3.25 -11.67 4.80
C GLU A 46 -1.76 -11.37 4.57
N TYR A 47 -1.35 -10.14 4.25
CA TYR A 47 0.05 -9.83 3.93
C TYR A 47 0.77 -9.23 5.13
N VAL A 48 1.95 -9.77 5.47
CA VAL A 48 2.91 -9.20 6.44
C VAL A 48 4.11 -8.72 5.66
N VAL A 49 4.33 -7.40 5.58
CA VAL A 49 5.35 -6.81 4.72
C VAL A 49 6.47 -6.18 5.55
N CYS A 50 7.70 -6.68 5.35
CA CYS A 50 8.92 -6.07 5.85
C CYS A 50 9.37 -4.95 4.91
N ASP A 51 9.29 -3.70 5.38
CA ASP A 51 9.66 -2.54 4.58
C ASP A 51 11.18 -2.30 4.56
N ILE A 52 11.64 -1.28 3.85
CA ILE A 52 13.02 -0.80 3.79
C ILE A 52 13.55 -0.52 5.22
N GLN A 53 14.81 -0.69 5.60
CA GLN A 53 15.99 -1.25 4.92
C GLN A 53 16.43 -2.56 5.58
N TRP A 54 15.75 -3.65 5.35
CA TRP A 54 16.05 -4.95 5.99
C TRP A 54 17.48 -5.45 5.72
N TYR A 55 18.16 -4.92 4.73
CA TYR A 55 19.50 -5.29 4.30
C TYR A 55 20.61 -4.38 4.86
N GLU A 56 20.27 -3.39 5.70
CA GLU A 56 21.23 -2.44 6.27
C GLU A 56 21.43 -2.74 7.76
N PRO A 57 22.64 -3.24 8.17
CA PRO A 57 22.87 -3.66 9.55
C PRO A 57 22.74 -2.55 10.60
N LYS A 58 22.93 -1.29 10.22
CA LYS A 58 22.93 -0.12 11.09
C LYS A 58 21.66 0.73 11.00
N ALA A 59 20.66 0.29 10.23
CA ALA A 59 19.39 1.01 10.12
C ALA A 59 18.72 1.16 11.49
N LYS A 60 18.22 2.34 11.83
CA LYS A 60 17.77 2.67 13.19
C LYS A 60 16.52 3.57 13.30
N ASP A 61 16.11 4.23 12.22
CA ASP A 61 14.96 5.15 12.18
C ASP A 61 14.41 5.31 10.77
N ASN A 62 13.79 6.43 10.45
CA ASN A 62 13.33 6.78 9.11
C ASN A 62 14.38 7.47 8.24
N ASP A 63 15.52 7.84 8.83
CA ASP A 63 16.63 8.43 8.10
C ASP A 63 17.57 7.33 7.61
N TYR A 64 18.05 7.48 6.38
CA TYR A 64 18.98 6.53 5.79
C TYR A 64 20.43 6.91 6.09
N ASN A 65 21.25 5.92 6.42
CA ASN A 65 22.67 6.11 6.64
C ASN A 65 23.39 6.28 5.28
N ASN A 66 23.97 7.45 5.04
CA ASN A 66 24.72 7.69 3.82
C ASN A 66 25.98 6.84 3.75
N PHE A 67 26.26 6.23 2.60
CA PHE A 67 27.48 5.44 2.34
C PHE A 67 27.69 4.27 3.31
N THR A 68 26.61 3.72 3.82
CA THR A 68 26.67 2.55 4.70
C THR A 68 26.97 1.27 3.90
N GLU A 69 27.56 0.27 4.57
CA GLU A 69 27.67 -1.06 3.97
C GLU A 69 26.32 -1.77 4.06
N LEU A 70 25.93 -2.36 2.94
CA LEU A 70 24.73 -3.18 2.81
C LEU A 70 25.10 -4.65 2.78
N ASP A 71 24.29 -5.49 3.41
CA ASP A 71 24.45 -6.93 3.31
C ASP A 71 23.98 -7.41 1.94
N MET A 72 24.89 -8.04 1.21
CA MET A 72 24.63 -8.58 -0.15
C MET A 72 25.47 -9.83 -0.40
N ASP A 73 24.98 -10.68 -1.29
CA ASP A 73 25.69 -11.89 -1.71
C ASP A 73 26.77 -11.59 -2.78
N GLU A 74 27.44 -12.63 -3.26
CA GLU A 74 28.51 -12.53 -4.27
C GLU A 74 28.05 -12.00 -5.63
N TYR A 75 26.75 -12.01 -5.91
CA TYR A 75 26.13 -11.46 -7.12
C TYR A 75 25.60 -10.04 -6.94
N GLY A 76 25.84 -9.42 -5.79
CA GLY A 76 25.36 -8.08 -5.47
C GLY A 76 23.87 -8.00 -5.20
N ARG A 77 23.20 -9.11 -4.86
CA ARG A 77 21.80 -9.15 -4.46
C ARG A 77 21.70 -8.93 -2.96
N LEU A 78 20.79 -8.05 -2.54
CA LEU A 78 20.58 -7.73 -1.12
C LEU A 78 20.11 -8.96 -0.34
N ILE A 79 20.65 -9.14 0.86
CA ILE A 79 20.28 -10.19 1.81
C ILE A 79 19.94 -9.57 3.17
N PRO A 80 19.09 -10.22 4.01
CA PRO A 80 18.72 -9.66 5.32
C PRO A 80 19.92 -9.54 6.24
N ALA A 81 20.02 -8.42 6.95
CA ALA A 81 21.07 -8.16 7.92
C ALA A 81 20.93 -9.11 9.12
N GLU A 82 21.91 -10.02 9.30
CA GLU A 82 21.84 -11.12 10.28
C GLU A 82 21.67 -10.64 11.73
N ASN A 83 22.20 -9.46 12.06
CA ASN A 83 22.05 -8.88 13.40
C ASN A 83 20.61 -8.43 13.71
N ARG A 84 19.81 -8.16 12.70
CA ARG A 84 18.40 -7.75 12.82
C ARG A 84 17.45 -8.91 12.53
N PHE A 85 17.85 -9.82 11.65
CA PHE A 85 17.11 -10.99 11.22
C PHE A 85 17.96 -12.25 11.44
N PRO A 86 18.15 -12.69 12.72
CA PRO A 86 19.08 -13.76 13.05
C PRO A 86 18.75 -15.11 12.41
N SER A 87 17.50 -15.37 12.03
CA SER A 87 17.12 -16.58 11.31
C SER A 87 17.62 -16.61 9.85
N SER A 88 18.08 -15.47 9.31
CA SER A 88 18.67 -15.38 7.96
C SER A 88 20.10 -15.93 7.88
N LYS A 89 20.72 -16.21 9.02
CA LYS A 89 22.10 -16.63 9.14
C LYS A 89 22.42 -17.84 8.27
N GLY A 90 23.62 -17.81 7.69
CA GLY A 90 24.10 -18.91 6.85
C GLY A 90 23.48 -18.92 5.46
N GLY A 91 23.08 -17.76 4.94
CA GLY A 91 22.56 -17.62 3.58
C GLY A 91 21.09 -18.02 3.40
N LYS A 92 20.36 -18.25 4.50
CA LYS A 92 18.94 -18.66 4.45
C LYS A 92 18.00 -17.55 3.97
N GLY A 93 18.44 -16.29 4.00
CA GLY A 93 17.60 -15.15 3.67
C GLY A 93 16.35 -15.08 4.55
N PHE A 94 15.21 -14.71 3.97
CA PHE A 94 13.95 -14.66 4.70
C PHE A 94 13.19 -16.00 4.78
N LYS A 95 13.79 -17.11 4.38
CA LYS A 95 13.06 -18.38 4.29
C LYS A 95 12.39 -18.80 5.60
N GLU A 96 13.09 -18.74 6.73
CA GLU A 96 12.52 -19.15 8.01
C GLU A 96 11.41 -18.22 8.50
N ILE A 97 11.50 -16.91 8.20
CA ILE A 97 10.45 -15.94 8.50
C ILE A 97 9.22 -16.18 7.60
N ALA A 98 9.43 -16.38 6.30
CA ALA A 98 8.36 -16.67 5.38
C ALA A 98 7.64 -17.98 5.74
N ASP A 99 8.38 -19.06 6.02
CA ASP A 99 7.80 -20.34 6.44
C ASP A 99 6.99 -20.18 7.74
N TYR A 100 7.48 -19.39 8.70
CA TYR A 100 6.76 -19.08 9.92
C TYR A 100 5.42 -18.36 9.63
N ILE A 101 5.46 -17.28 8.84
CA ILE A 101 4.28 -16.50 8.46
C ILE A 101 3.27 -17.38 7.70
N HIS A 102 3.76 -18.23 6.79
CA HIS A 102 2.92 -19.22 6.09
C HIS A 102 2.28 -20.23 7.03
N SER A 103 3.00 -20.67 8.07
CA SER A 103 2.44 -21.58 9.08
C SER A 103 1.26 -20.99 9.85
N LEU A 104 1.20 -19.65 9.96
CA LEU A 104 0.07 -18.92 10.53
C LEU A 104 -1.10 -18.76 9.53
N GLY A 105 -0.93 -19.19 8.27
CA GLY A 105 -1.90 -19.02 7.18
C GLY A 105 -1.92 -17.60 6.62
N LEU A 106 -0.82 -16.87 6.73
CA LEU A 106 -0.60 -15.53 6.19
C LEU A 106 0.40 -15.58 5.02
N LYS A 107 0.63 -14.45 4.35
CA LYS A 107 1.54 -14.29 3.24
C LYS A 107 2.66 -13.31 3.62
N PHE A 108 3.87 -13.59 3.14
CA PHE A 108 5.03 -12.75 3.42
C PHE A 108 5.38 -11.83 2.26
N GLY A 109 5.68 -10.57 2.56
CA GLY A 109 6.11 -9.57 1.59
C GLY A 109 7.37 -8.84 2.02
N ILE A 110 8.07 -8.28 1.04
CA ILE A 110 9.24 -7.43 1.26
C ILE A 110 9.15 -6.16 0.41
N HIS A 111 9.79 -5.09 0.93
CA HIS A 111 10.12 -3.91 0.16
C HIS A 111 11.44 -4.12 -0.59
N ILE A 112 11.52 -3.59 -1.79
CA ILE A 112 12.77 -3.48 -2.56
C ILE A 112 12.88 -2.10 -3.19
N MET A 113 14.11 -1.62 -3.39
CA MET A 113 14.38 -0.52 -4.31
C MET A 113 14.53 -1.07 -5.71
N ARG A 114 14.18 -0.27 -6.74
CA ARG A 114 14.57 -0.62 -8.11
C ARG A 114 16.08 -0.62 -8.29
N GLY A 115 16.57 -1.34 -9.28
CA GLY A 115 17.95 -1.26 -9.72
C GLY A 115 18.92 -2.19 -9.00
N ILE A 116 20.16 -1.74 -8.85
CA ILE A 116 21.29 -2.49 -8.31
C ILE A 116 22.03 -1.69 -7.24
N PRO A 117 22.49 -2.31 -6.12
CA PRO A 117 23.28 -1.62 -5.11
C PRO A 117 24.53 -0.94 -5.72
N ARG A 118 24.74 0.33 -5.39
CA ARG A 118 25.96 1.04 -5.78
C ARG A 118 27.22 0.33 -5.25
N GLN A 119 27.10 -0.32 -4.10
CA GLN A 119 28.15 -1.16 -3.52
C GLN A 119 28.50 -2.35 -4.45
N ALA A 120 27.52 -2.99 -5.08
CA ALA A 120 27.73 -4.06 -6.07
C ALA A 120 28.46 -3.54 -7.31
N VAL A 121 28.07 -2.36 -7.80
CA VAL A 121 28.73 -1.70 -8.93
C VAL A 121 30.18 -1.30 -8.60
N HIS A 122 30.42 -0.80 -7.37
CA HIS A 122 31.77 -0.50 -6.92
C HIS A 122 32.65 -1.76 -6.88
N LYS A 123 32.16 -2.85 -6.31
CA LYS A 123 32.85 -4.16 -6.27
C LYS A 123 32.87 -4.87 -7.63
N ASN A 124 32.09 -4.42 -8.59
CA ASN A 124 31.89 -5.02 -9.92
C ASN A 124 31.52 -6.50 -9.84
N THR A 125 30.51 -6.82 -9.03
CA THR A 125 30.01 -8.19 -8.88
C THR A 125 29.54 -8.80 -10.20
N PRO A 126 29.68 -10.11 -10.42
CA PRO A 126 29.11 -10.77 -11.59
C PRO A 126 27.57 -10.80 -11.49
N VAL A 127 26.89 -10.76 -12.63
CA VAL A 127 25.46 -11.08 -12.71
C VAL A 127 25.31 -12.61 -12.79
N LYS A 128 24.50 -13.17 -11.91
CA LYS A 128 24.31 -14.64 -11.81
C LYS A 128 23.85 -15.22 -13.14
N ASN A 129 24.50 -16.30 -13.60
CA ASN A 129 24.20 -17.02 -14.85
C ASN A 129 24.28 -16.12 -16.10
N SER A 130 25.09 -15.08 -16.09
CA SER A 130 25.22 -14.13 -17.19
C SER A 130 26.69 -13.83 -17.46
N LYS A 131 26.96 -13.31 -18.65
CA LYS A 131 28.30 -12.79 -19.04
C LYS A 131 28.57 -11.37 -18.57
N PHE A 132 27.56 -10.70 -18.02
CA PHE A 132 27.61 -9.30 -17.62
C PHE A 132 28.02 -9.15 -16.16
N THR A 133 28.52 -7.95 -15.83
CA THR A 133 28.85 -7.52 -14.48
C THR A 133 27.98 -6.35 -14.04
N ALA A 134 28.00 -6.02 -12.76
CA ALA A 134 27.25 -4.88 -12.19
C ALA A 134 27.55 -3.56 -12.92
N ARG A 135 28.79 -3.33 -13.36
CA ARG A 135 29.17 -2.10 -14.11
C ARG A 135 28.59 -2.05 -15.51
N ASP A 136 28.39 -3.19 -16.15
CA ASP A 136 27.82 -3.25 -17.50
C ASP A 136 26.37 -2.81 -17.52
N ILE A 137 25.60 -3.17 -16.48
CA ILE A 137 24.16 -3.01 -16.42
C ILE A 137 23.68 -1.75 -15.68
N ALA A 138 24.52 -1.18 -14.79
CA ALA A 138 24.14 -0.01 -14.00
C ALA A 138 23.97 1.26 -14.83
N HIS A 139 22.91 2.02 -14.57
CA HIS A 139 22.70 3.35 -15.11
C HIS A 139 23.21 4.39 -14.10
N HIS A 140 24.47 4.79 -14.25
CA HIS A 140 25.19 5.62 -13.26
C HIS A 140 24.57 6.99 -12.98
N PHE A 141 23.73 7.53 -13.86
CA PHE A 141 23.01 8.78 -13.64
C PHE A 141 21.64 8.61 -13.01
N SER A 142 21.14 7.39 -12.92
CA SER A 142 19.85 7.07 -12.32
C SER A 142 20.04 6.66 -10.85
N VAL A 143 20.02 7.65 -9.96
CA VAL A 143 20.16 7.47 -8.52
C VAL A 143 18.90 7.99 -7.85
N CYS A 144 18.38 7.28 -6.87
CA CYS A 144 17.31 7.77 -6.01
C CYS A 144 17.84 8.91 -5.13
N SER A 145 17.14 10.06 -5.08
CA SER A 145 17.61 11.25 -4.35
C SER A 145 17.43 11.13 -2.84
N TRP A 146 16.40 10.43 -2.38
CA TRP A 146 16.10 10.28 -0.97
C TRP A 146 16.77 9.05 -0.32
N ASN A 147 17.17 8.05 -1.13
CA ASN A 147 17.99 6.92 -0.70
C ASN A 147 19.00 6.59 -1.78
N THR A 148 20.27 6.95 -1.57
CA THR A 148 21.32 6.86 -2.58
C THR A 148 21.98 5.49 -2.69
N ASP A 149 21.41 4.44 -2.10
CA ASP A 149 22.00 3.11 -2.08
C ASP A 149 22.06 2.43 -3.44
N MET A 150 21.15 2.82 -4.37
CA MET A 150 20.94 2.10 -5.60
C MET A 150 21.22 2.96 -6.84
N TYR A 151 21.73 2.32 -7.88
CA TYR A 151 21.61 2.79 -9.27
C TYR A 151 20.41 2.13 -9.93
N GLY A 152 19.69 2.85 -10.81
CA GLY A 152 18.80 2.22 -11.78
C GLY A 152 19.59 1.35 -12.76
N LEU A 153 18.90 0.53 -13.53
CA LEU A 153 19.50 -0.31 -14.55
C LEU A 153 19.33 0.27 -15.96
N LYS A 154 20.22 -0.11 -16.86
CA LYS A 154 20.09 0.14 -18.30
C LYS A 154 19.02 -0.79 -18.89
N ASN A 155 18.38 -0.39 -19.98
CA ASN A 155 17.52 -1.29 -20.74
C ASN A 155 18.37 -2.25 -21.59
N CYS A 156 18.84 -3.35 -21.01
CA CYS A 156 19.72 -4.32 -21.66
C CYS A 156 19.51 -5.75 -21.12
N GLU A 157 20.03 -6.73 -21.85
CA GLU A 157 19.94 -8.16 -21.53
C GLU A 157 20.44 -8.48 -20.11
N GLY A 158 21.61 -7.99 -19.75
CA GLY A 158 22.20 -8.24 -18.43
C GLY A 158 21.38 -7.66 -17.27
N ALA A 159 20.63 -6.58 -17.49
CA ALA A 159 19.72 -6.03 -16.50
C ALA A 159 18.52 -6.95 -16.26
N GLN A 160 17.98 -7.55 -17.32
CA GLN A 160 16.94 -8.57 -17.21
C GLN A 160 17.46 -9.80 -16.47
N ASP A 161 18.67 -10.26 -16.76
CA ASP A 161 19.31 -11.39 -16.07
C ASP A 161 19.46 -11.10 -14.57
N TYR A 162 19.85 -9.88 -14.23
CA TYR A 162 19.97 -9.47 -12.83
C TYR A 162 18.62 -9.51 -12.10
N TYR A 163 17.55 -8.92 -12.68
CA TYR A 163 16.20 -9.02 -12.11
C TYR A 163 15.71 -10.47 -12.02
N ASN A 164 15.93 -11.28 -13.04
CA ASN A 164 15.58 -12.71 -12.98
C ASN A 164 16.24 -13.37 -11.76
N SER A 165 17.53 -13.13 -11.54
CA SER A 165 18.29 -13.69 -10.41
C SER A 165 17.79 -13.22 -9.04
N ILE A 166 17.34 -11.95 -8.93
CA ILE A 166 16.74 -11.41 -7.70
C ILE A 166 15.42 -12.12 -7.40
N PHE A 167 14.53 -12.22 -8.39
CA PHE A 167 13.21 -12.81 -8.15
C PHE A 167 13.27 -14.33 -7.96
N GLU A 168 14.24 -15.04 -8.56
CA GLU A 168 14.56 -16.43 -8.21
C GLU A 168 14.96 -16.54 -6.73
N LEU A 169 15.79 -15.62 -6.24
CA LEU A 169 16.18 -15.59 -4.83
C LEU A 169 14.98 -15.36 -3.92
N TYR A 170 14.13 -14.37 -4.21
CA TYR A 170 12.94 -14.08 -3.41
C TYR A 170 11.90 -15.21 -3.47
N ALA A 171 11.75 -15.86 -4.61
CA ALA A 171 10.93 -17.07 -4.75
C ALA A 171 11.45 -18.20 -3.84
N SER A 172 12.77 -18.40 -3.77
CA SER A 172 13.39 -19.39 -2.89
C SER A 172 13.19 -19.11 -1.39
N TRP A 173 13.02 -17.83 -1.02
CA TRP A 173 12.67 -17.42 0.35
C TRP A 173 11.17 -17.57 0.66
N GLY A 174 10.32 -17.74 -0.35
CA GLY A 174 8.88 -17.84 -0.14
C GLY A 174 8.15 -16.50 -0.12
N VAL A 175 8.68 -15.46 -0.77
CA VAL A 175 8.04 -14.13 -0.84
C VAL A 175 6.79 -14.18 -1.73
N ASP A 176 5.69 -13.57 -1.26
CA ASP A 176 4.38 -13.51 -1.94
C ASP A 176 4.00 -12.09 -2.40
N PHE A 177 4.68 -11.07 -1.90
CA PHE A 177 4.36 -9.68 -2.15
C PHE A 177 5.64 -8.84 -2.24
N ILE A 178 5.71 -8.00 -3.26
CA ILE A 178 6.82 -7.06 -3.48
C ILE A 178 6.29 -5.64 -3.49
N LYS A 179 6.77 -4.79 -2.58
CA LYS A 179 6.67 -3.33 -2.66
C LYS A 179 7.97 -2.83 -3.30
N CYS A 180 7.92 -2.47 -4.58
CA CYS A 180 9.08 -1.91 -5.27
C CYS A 180 9.04 -0.40 -5.25
N ASP A 181 10.09 0.24 -4.76
CA ASP A 181 10.17 1.68 -4.56
C ASP A 181 11.10 2.38 -5.56
N ASP A 182 11.04 3.72 -5.60
CA ASP A 182 11.70 4.60 -6.59
C ASP A 182 11.37 4.20 -8.04
N ILE A 183 10.14 3.73 -8.33
CA ILE A 183 9.80 3.15 -9.63
C ILE A 183 8.48 3.65 -10.23
N ALA A 184 7.41 3.84 -9.45
CA ALA A 184 6.14 4.34 -10.00
C ALA A 184 6.26 5.77 -10.53
N VAL A 185 7.04 6.57 -9.82
CA VAL A 185 7.59 7.85 -10.28
C VAL A 185 8.98 7.99 -9.66
N THR A 186 9.94 8.53 -10.40
CA THR A 186 11.28 8.83 -9.89
C THR A 186 11.60 10.30 -10.06
N GLU A 187 12.43 10.86 -9.18
CA GLU A 187 12.94 12.23 -9.37
C GLU A 187 13.96 12.31 -10.49
N PHE A 188 14.69 11.22 -10.75
CA PHE A 188 15.53 11.11 -11.90
C PHE A 188 14.70 10.99 -13.16
N ARG A 189 14.77 11.97 -14.03
CA ARG A 189 14.06 12.00 -15.32
C ARG A 189 14.98 11.58 -16.44
N GLN A 190 14.57 10.55 -17.15
CA GLN A 190 15.16 10.25 -18.44
C GLN A 190 14.53 11.13 -19.52
N TRP A 191 15.35 11.62 -20.42
CA TRP A 191 14.94 12.57 -21.44
C TRP A 191 13.95 11.99 -22.45
N ASP A 192 13.95 10.68 -22.61
CA ASP A 192 13.29 9.93 -23.65
C ASP A 192 12.04 9.17 -23.18
N THR A 193 11.67 9.26 -21.91
CA THR A 193 10.56 8.48 -21.36
C THR A 193 9.60 9.34 -20.56
N PRO A 194 8.29 9.07 -20.62
CA PRO A 194 7.27 9.78 -19.83
C PRO A 194 7.44 9.60 -18.33
N TYR A 195 8.06 8.49 -17.88
CA TYR A 195 8.55 8.28 -16.53
C TYR A 195 9.75 7.33 -16.57
N SER A 196 10.74 7.62 -15.73
CA SER A 196 12.11 7.17 -15.95
C SER A 196 12.35 5.67 -15.77
N ALA A 197 11.48 4.93 -15.10
CA ALA A 197 11.71 3.52 -14.78
C ALA A 197 10.72 2.56 -15.46
N TYR A 198 10.02 2.97 -16.52
CA TYR A 198 8.97 2.14 -17.12
C TYR A 198 9.49 0.78 -17.63
N TYR A 199 10.67 0.71 -18.21
CA TYR A 199 11.27 -0.53 -18.67
C TYR A 199 11.75 -1.42 -17.51
N GLU A 200 12.13 -0.82 -16.37
CA GLU A 200 12.45 -1.59 -15.16
C GLU A 200 11.19 -2.24 -14.58
N ILE A 201 10.04 -1.57 -14.64
CA ILE A 201 8.73 -2.18 -14.29
C ILE A 201 8.45 -3.41 -15.15
N GLU A 202 8.69 -3.32 -16.47
CA GLU A 202 8.50 -4.44 -17.40
C GLU A 202 9.47 -5.59 -17.11
N MET A 203 10.74 -5.29 -16.82
CA MET A 203 11.75 -6.30 -16.44
C MET A 203 11.39 -7.01 -15.14
N ILE A 204 10.94 -6.27 -14.13
CA ILE A 204 10.50 -6.82 -12.84
C ILE A 204 9.29 -7.73 -13.06
N ARG A 205 8.26 -7.27 -13.81
CA ARG A 205 7.10 -8.11 -14.11
C ARG A 205 7.50 -9.40 -14.81
N LYS A 206 8.36 -9.34 -15.81
CA LYS A 206 8.87 -10.52 -16.52
C LYS A 206 9.66 -11.44 -15.60
N ALA A 207 10.46 -10.89 -14.70
CA ALA A 207 11.23 -11.68 -13.73
C ALA A 207 10.30 -12.42 -12.74
N ILE A 208 9.25 -11.76 -12.25
CA ILE A 208 8.24 -12.41 -11.40
C ILE A 208 7.50 -13.50 -12.15
N ASP A 209 7.11 -13.26 -13.41
CA ASP A 209 6.39 -14.26 -14.20
C ASP A 209 7.24 -15.53 -14.46
N ASN A 210 8.57 -15.40 -14.44
CA ASN A 210 9.51 -16.49 -14.72
C ASN A 210 10.08 -17.18 -13.47
N CYS A 211 9.95 -16.59 -12.26
CA CYS A 211 10.61 -17.10 -11.06
C CYS A 211 9.97 -18.38 -10.45
N GLY A 212 8.85 -18.82 -11.00
CA GLY A 212 8.15 -20.04 -10.53
C GLY A 212 7.29 -19.83 -9.28
N ARG A 213 7.13 -18.58 -8.77
CA ARG A 213 6.28 -18.24 -7.64
C ARG A 213 5.40 -17.05 -7.97
N ASP A 214 4.14 -17.14 -7.60
CA ASP A 214 3.19 -16.05 -7.72
C ASP A 214 3.51 -14.95 -6.69
N MET A 215 3.69 -13.71 -7.15
CA MET A 215 3.94 -12.54 -6.30
C MET A 215 3.08 -11.36 -6.73
N VAL A 216 2.41 -10.73 -5.77
CA VAL A 216 1.73 -9.44 -5.98
C VAL A 216 2.80 -8.35 -6.10
N LEU A 217 2.69 -7.51 -7.12
CA LEU A 217 3.60 -6.37 -7.33
C LEU A 217 2.90 -5.05 -7.00
N SER A 218 3.46 -4.33 -6.05
CA SER A 218 3.11 -2.96 -5.67
C SER A 218 4.22 -2.00 -6.09
N LEU A 219 3.86 -0.86 -6.69
CA LEU A 219 4.81 0.14 -7.14
C LEU A 219 4.69 1.42 -6.32
N SER A 220 5.82 1.92 -5.79
CA SER A 220 5.93 3.20 -5.09
C SER A 220 7.20 3.97 -5.50
N PRO A 221 7.45 5.24 -5.04
CA PRO A 221 6.45 6.10 -4.45
C PRO A 221 5.49 6.65 -5.50
N GLY A 222 4.50 7.40 -5.04
CA GLY A 222 3.64 8.20 -5.90
C GLY A 222 4.06 9.69 -5.94
N PRO A 223 3.23 10.53 -6.58
CA PRO A 223 2.01 10.14 -7.29
C PRO A 223 2.30 9.57 -8.69
N ALA A 224 1.85 8.35 -8.95
CA ALA A 224 1.84 7.82 -10.31
C ALA A 224 1.00 8.70 -11.23
N LYS A 225 1.40 8.80 -12.50
CA LYS A 225 0.69 9.63 -13.48
C LYS A 225 -0.46 8.86 -14.12
N ILE A 226 -1.62 9.47 -14.22
CA ILE A 226 -2.83 8.84 -14.81
C ILE A 226 -2.61 8.42 -16.27
N GLU A 227 -1.79 9.14 -17.02
CA GLU A 227 -1.45 8.82 -18.42
C GLU A 227 -0.77 7.45 -18.54
N ASN A 228 -0.13 6.98 -17.47
CA ASN A 228 0.56 5.69 -17.40
C ASN A 228 -0.33 4.55 -16.90
N ALA A 229 -1.61 4.79 -16.59
CA ALA A 229 -2.51 3.80 -16.00
C ALA A 229 -2.54 2.46 -16.74
N LYS A 230 -2.55 2.49 -18.09
CA LYS A 230 -2.53 1.26 -18.90
C LYS A 230 -1.25 0.44 -18.74
N HIS A 231 -0.10 1.13 -18.68
CA HIS A 231 1.20 0.47 -18.49
C HIS A 231 1.32 -0.11 -17.08
N LEU A 232 0.91 0.66 -16.07
CA LEU A 232 0.87 0.21 -14.67
C LEU A 232 -0.02 -1.04 -14.51
N ALA A 233 -1.25 -0.98 -15.03
CA ALA A 233 -2.20 -2.09 -14.97
C ALA A 233 -1.72 -3.34 -15.73
N LYS A 234 -0.92 -3.18 -16.80
CA LYS A 234 -0.33 -4.30 -17.54
C LYS A 234 0.75 -5.04 -16.72
N ASN A 235 1.45 -4.34 -15.85
CA ASN A 235 2.67 -4.86 -15.22
C ASN A 235 2.56 -5.05 -13.71
N ALA A 236 1.66 -4.34 -13.01
CA ALA A 236 1.55 -4.37 -11.55
C ALA A 236 0.12 -4.66 -11.09
N ASN A 237 -0.01 -5.04 -9.82
CA ASN A 237 -1.30 -5.26 -9.17
C ASN A 237 -1.79 -4.02 -8.44
N MET A 238 -0.89 -3.18 -7.95
CA MET A 238 -1.20 -1.92 -7.30
C MET A 238 -0.07 -0.91 -7.51
N TRP A 239 -0.41 0.37 -7.40
CA TRP A 239 0.55 1.47 -7.55
C TRP A 239 0.09 2.69 -6.76
N ARG A 240 1.03 3.37 -6.14
CA ARG A 240 0.80 4.57 -5.35
C ARG A 240 0.34 5.73 -6.21
N MET A 241 -0.84 6.25 -5.95
CA MET A 241 -1.37 7.46 -6.60
C MET A 241 -1.11 8.73 -5.80
N THR A 242 -0.37 8.62 -4.71
CA THR A 242 0.03 9.72 -3.83
C THR A 242 1.50 9.58 -3.41
N GLY A 243 2.14 10.66 -3.01
CA GLY A 243 3.34 10.61 -2.18
C GLY A 243 3.05 9.96 -0.83
N ASP A 244 4.00 9.98 0.12
CA ASP A 244 3.78 9.35 1.42
C ASP A 244 2.63 10.02 2.15
N PHE A 245 1.65 9.17 2.51
CA PHE A 245 0.45 9.58 3.23
C PHE A 245 0.66 9.40 4.74
N TRP A 246 0.41 10.47 5.47
CA TRP A 246 0.51 10.48 6.92
C TRP A 246 -0.76 11.07 7.54
N ASP A 247 -0.90 10.89 8.84
CA ASP A 247 -2.04 11.27 9.68
C ASP A 247 -2.20 12.79 9.87
N MET A 248 -2.38 13.48 8.74
CA MET A 248 -2.62 14.91 8.63
C MET A 248 -3.86 15.21 7.80
N TRP A 249 -4.74 16.10 8.27
CA TRP A 249 -5.99 16.40 7.57
C TRP A 249 -5.78 16.86 6.12
N ASP A 250 -4.82 17.73 5.86
CA ASP A 250 -4.56 18.24 4.51
C ASP A 250 -4.20 17.11 3.54
N LYS A 251 -3.44 16.12 3.99
CA LYS A 251 -3.11 14.92 3.22
C LYS A 251 -4.36 14.09 2.93
N LEU A 252 -5.23 13.92 3.94
CA LEU A 252 -6.48 13.18 3.78
C LEU A 252 -7.45 13.90 2.85
N HIS A 253 -7.58 15.23 2.98
CA HIS A 253 -8.43 16.03 2.11
C HIS A 253 -7.97 15.94 0.63
N ASP A 254 -6.68 16.00 0.38
CA ASP A 254 -6.08 15.89 -0.96
C ASP A 254 -6.40 14.53 -1.65
N MET A 255 -6.67 13.48 -0.87
CA MET A 255 -7.02 12.17 -1.41
C MET A 255 -8.37 12.15 -2.12
N PHE A 256 -9.30 13.07 -1.85
CA PHE A 256 -10.55 13.17 -2.62
C PHE A 256 -10.28 13.47 -4.10
N ASP A 257 -9.33 14.35 -4.41
CA ASP A 257 -8.94 14.69 -5.78
C ASP A 257 -8.21 13.53 -6.47
N LYS A 258 -7.33 12.85 -5.74
CA LYS A 258 -6.61 11.68 -6.25
C LYS A 258 -7.57 10.51 -6.53
N CYS A 259 -8.46 10.20 -5.60
CA CYS A 259 -9.49 9.17 -5.79
C CYS A 259 -10.40 9.52 -6.98
N TYR A 260 -10.82 10.78 -7.13
CA TYR A 260 -11.60 11.21 -8.28
C TYR A 260 -10.86 10.99 -9.59
N THR A 261 -9.58 11.34 -9.65
CA THR A 261 -8.75 11.15 -10.84
C THR A 261 -8.62 9.68 -11.24
N TRP A 262 -8.47 8.79 -10.28
CA TRP A 262 -8.18 7.36 -10.50
C TRP A 262 -9.42 6.44 -10.45
N GLN A 263 -10.62 6.96 -10.18
CA GLN A 263 -11.83 6.14 -9.93
C GLN A 263 -12.20 5.16 -11.05
N ASN A 264 -11.82 5.44 -12.30
CA ASN A 264 -12.13 4.60 -13.47
C ASN A 264 -11.08 3.50 -13.69
N GLU A 265 -9.96 3.52 -12.96
CA GLU A 265 -8.85 2.58 -13.12
C GLU A 265 -8.87 1.46 -12.09
N VAL A 266 -9.78 1.49 -11.12
CA VAL A 266 -9.99 0.42 -10.15
C VAL A 266 -10.66 -0.77 -10.82
N LYS A 267 -9.94 -1.89 -10.92
CA LYS A 267 -10.40 -3.14 -11.57
C LYS A 267 -9.89 -4.35 -10.78
N PRO A 268 -10.56 -5.51 -10.85
CA PRO A 268 -10.01 -6.73 -10.27
C PRO A 268 -8.59 -7.00 -10.77
N GLY A 269 -7.64 -7.14 -9.86
CA GLY A 269 -6.23 -7.34 -10.16
C GLY A 269 -5.41 -6.08 -10.35
N ASN A 270 -6.03 -4.89 -10.37
CA ASN A 270 -5.39 -3.60 -10.58
C ASN A 270 -6.00 -2.53 -9.66
N TYR A 271 -5.20 -2.02 -8.74
CA TYR A 271 -5.68 -1.09 -7.72
C TYR A 271 -4.75 0.13 -7.59
N PRO A 272 -5.23 1.34 -7.95
CA PRO A 272 -4.61 2.57 -7.47
C PRO A 272 -4.60 2.58 -5.94
N ASP A 273 -3.46 2.91 -5.35
CA ASP A 273 -3.20 2.78 -3.92
C ASP A 273 -3.16 4.15 -3.25
N CYS A 274 -4.02 4.33 -2.27
CA CYS A 274 -4.09 5.53 -1.43
C CYS A 274 -3.00 5.59 -0.36
N ASP A 275 -2.11 4.60 -0.31
CA ASP A 275 -1.10 4.38 0.73
C ASP A 275 -1.63 3.71 2.00
N MET A 276 -0.72 3.52 2.94
CA MET A 276 -0.95 2.83 4.20
C MET A 276 -1.98 3.55 5.07
N LEU A 277 -2.45 2.84 6.09
CA LEU A 277 -3.36 3.36 7.11
C LEU A 277 -2.54 3.75 8.35
N PRO A 278 -2.19 5.04 8.55
CA PRO A 278 -1.41 5.49 9.70
C PRO A 278 -2.30 5.58 10.94
N LEU A 279 -2.75 4.43 11.41
CA LEU A 279 -3.62 4.25 12.57
C LEU A 279 -2.90 3.51 13.70
N GLY A 280 -3.46 3.58 14.91
CA GLY A 280 -2.89 2.93 16.09
C GLY A 280 -1.56 3.54 16.52
N ARG A 281 -0.61 2.72 16.95
CA ARG A 281 0.70 3.13 17.47
C ARG A 281 1.72 3.25 16.35
N LEU A 282 2.26 4.45 16.15
CA LEU A 282 3.16 4.83 15.05
C LEU A 282 4.53 5.24 15.58
N CYS A 283 5.51 5.31 14.68
CA CYS A 283 6.82 5.91 14.94
C CYS A 283 7.54 5.36 16.17
N LYS A 284 7.58 4.03 16.34
CA LYS A 284 8.23 3.38 17.50
C LYS A 284 9.73 3.67 17.57
N HIS A 285 10.37 3.83 16.42
CA HIS A 285 11.82 4.04 16.31
C HIS A 285 12.17 5.40 15.66
N SER A 286 11.21 6.28 15.43
CA SER A 286 11.44 7.55 14.75
C SER A 286 10.54 8.66 15.27
N SER A 287 10.84 9.90 14.85
CA SER A 287 10.00 11.07 15.10
C SER A 287 9.42 11.67 13.81
N TYR A 288 9.19 10.84 12.80
CA TYR A 288 8.73 11.27 11.49
C TYR A 288 7.29 11.82 11.56
N HIS A 289 7.10 13.03 11.05
CA HIS A 289 5.83 13.79 11.08
C HIS A 289 5.16 13.94 12.46
N GLY A 290 5.94 13.91 13.54
CA GLY A 290 5.44 14.08 14.89
C GLY A 290 6.34 13.47 15.96
N PRO A 291 5.92 13.45 17.21
CA PRO A 291 6.70 12.87 18.30
C PRO A 291 6.98 11.38 18.06
N ASN A 292 8.12 10.92 18.59
CA ASN A 292 8.45 9.49 18.63
C ASN A 292 7.43 8.71 19.47
N ASN A 293 7.14 7.47 19.04
CA ASN A 293 6.28 6.52 19.76
C ASN A 293 4.90 7.09 20.12
N ARG A 294 4.17 7.57 19.14
CA ARG A 294 2.86 8.24 19.29
C ARG A 294 1.70 7.40 18.78
N TYR A 295 0.50 7.71 19.20
CA TYR A 295 -0.71 7.27 18.50
C TYR A 295 -0.99 8.17 17.28
N THR A 296 -1.79 7.67 16.35
CA THR A 296 -2.27 8.47 15.21
C THR A 296 -2.77 9.85 15.64
N GLN A 297 -2.44 10.87 14.88
CA GLN A 297 -2.90 12.25 15.11
C GLN A 297 -4.30 12.51 14.56
N PHE A 298 -4.81 11.61 13.72
CA PHE A 298 -6.19 11.72 13.25
C PHE A 298 -7.17 11.62 14.39
N THR A 299 -8.12 12.57 14.44
CA THR A 299 -9.32 12.46 15.26
C THR A 299 -10.16 11.25 14.84
N LYS A 300 -11.01 10.73 15.70
CA LYS A 300 -11.91 9.62 15.33
C LYS A 300 -12.76 9.90 14.09
N PRO A 301 -13.35 11.10 13.90
CA PRO A 301 -14.01 11.46 12.65
C PRO A 301 -13.12 11.38 11.42
N GLU A 302 -11.88 11.85 11.49
CA GLU A 302 -10.91 11.76 10.38
C GLU A 302 -10.50 10.32 10.06
N GLN A 303 -10.34 9.46 11.07
CA GLN A 303 -10.12 8.03 10.89
C GLN A 303 -11.30 7.37 10.14
N ILE A 304 -12.54 7.70 10.50
CA ILE A 304 -13.76 7.26 9.79
C ILE A 304 -13.77 7.77 8.34
N THR A 305 -13.37 9.02 8.11
CA THR A 305 -13.26 9.60 6.76
C THR A 305 -12.24 8.84 5.92
N MET A 306 -11.03 8.63 6.43
CA MET A 306 -9.99 7.87 5.74
C MET A 306 -10.48 6.46 5.40
N MET A 307 -10.94 5.70 6.39
CA MET A 307 -11.42 4.34 6.19
C MET A 307 -12.58 4.30 5.18
N SER A 308 -13.54 5.23 5.28
CA SER A 308 -14.68 5.29 4.35
C SER A 308 -14.25 5.56 2.91
N LEU A 309 -13.28 6.47 2.71
CA LEU A 309 -12.79 6.80 1.36
C LEU A 309 -11.99 5.64 0.78
N TRP A 310 -10.99 5.08 1.52
CA TRP A 310 -10.24 3.90 1.08
C TRP A 310 -11.16 2.73 0.76
N GLY A 311 -12.17 2.49 1.61
CA GLY A 311 -13.11 1.38 1.44
C GLY A 311 -14.00 1.50 0.22
N ILE A 312 -14.66 2.65 0.03
CA ILE A 312 -15.58 2.84 -1.10
C ILE A 312 -14.83 2.99 -2.43
N PHE A 313 -13.66 3.61 -2.44
CA PHE A 313 -12.76 3.70 -3.60
C PHE A 313 -12.14 2.33 -3.95
N LYS A 314 -12.03 1.42 -2.98
CA LYS A 314 -11.37 0.10 -3.07
C LYS A 314 -9.85 0.20 -3.19
N SER A 315 -9.22 1.12 -2.46
CA SER A 315 -7.78 1.10 -2.26
C SER A 315 -7.34 -0.20 -1.58
N PRO A 316 -6.14 -0.71 -1.83
CA PRO A 316 -5.48 -1.64 -0.93
C PRO A 316 -5.50 -1.11 0.52
N LEU A 317 -5.56 -2.01 1.50
CA LEU A 317 -5.58 -1.66 2.91
C LEU A 317 -4.35 -2.23 3.60
N PHE A 318 -3.32 -1.42 3.81
CA PHE A 318 -2.13 -1.79 4.54
C PHE A 318 -2.05 -1.01 5.84
N PHE A 319 -2.24 -1.69 6.97
CA PHE A 319 -2.14 -1.09 8.28
C PHE A 319 -0.68 -0.74 8.62
N GLY A 320 -0.43 0.50 9.06
CA GLY A 320 0.92 1.00 9.32
C GLY A 320 1.36 0.98 10.78
N GLY A 321 0.42 0.88 11.72
CA GLY A 321 0.73 0.90 13.15
C GLY A 321 1.25 -0.43 13.70
N ASN A 322 1.73 -0.42 14.93
CA ASN A 322 2.12 -1.64 15.65
C ASN A 322 0.89 -2.42 16.11
N LEU A 323 0.57 -3.52 15.44
CA LEU A 323 -0.65 -4.30 15.66
C LEU A 323 -0.87 -4.75 17.12
N PRO A 324 0.17 -5.25 17.86
CA PRO A 324 -0.01 -5.67 19.24
C PRO A 324 -0.43 -4.56 20.22
N GLU A 325 -0.26 -3.30 19.85
CA GLU A 325 -0.60 -2.14 20.66
C GLU A 325 -1.92 -1.44 20.21
N ASN A 326 -2.72 -2.10 19.37
CA ASN A 326 -4.02 -1.58 18.94
C ASN A 326 -5.00 -1.53 20.12
N ASP A 327 -5.67 -0.39 20.26
CA ASP A 327 -6.83 -0.24 21.14
C ASP A 327 -8.10 -0.86 20.52
N GLU A 328 -9.17 -0.97 21.32
CA GLU A 328 -10.45 -1.52 20.88
C GLU A 328 -11.07 -0.73 19.72
N TRP A 329 -10.87 0.59 19.73
CA TRP A 329 -11.36 1.45 18.65
C TRP A 329 -10.68 1.13 17.32
N THR A 330 -9.35 1.11 17.29
CA THR A 330 -8.58 0.75 16.09
C THR A 330 -8.94 -0.65 15.59
N LEU A 331 -9.01 -1.62 16.50
CA LEU A 331 -9.41 -2.99 16.15
C LEU A 331 -10.82 -3.02 15.55
N SER A 332 -11.77 -2.24 16.09
CA SER A 332 -13.15 -2.17 15.57
C SER A 332 -13.21 -1.65 14.12
N LEU A 333 -12.33 -0.74 13.72
CA LEU A 333 -12.23 -0.26 12.34
C LEU A 333 -11.74 -1.39 11.41
N LEU A 334 -10.72 -2.14 11.83
CA LEU A 334 -10.10 -3.20 11.04
C LEU A 334 -10.95 -4.48 10.93
N THR A 335 -11.92 -4.66 11.81
CA THR A 335 -12.74 -5.88 11.90
C THR A 335 -14.22 -5.67 11.57
N ASN A 336 -14.61 -4.49 11.09
CA ASN A 336 -15.99 -4.22 10.70
C ASN A 336 -16.39 -5.02 9.46
N ARG A 337 -17.20 -6.06 9.64
CA ARG A 337 -17.57 -7.02 8.57
C ARG A 337 -18.34 -6.37 7.41
N GLU A 338 -19.24 -5.43 7.67
CA GLU A 338 -20.03 -4.77 6.61
C GLU A 338 -19.13 -3.82 5.79
N TYR A 339 -18.21 -3.11 6.44
CA TYR A 339 -17.19 -2.30 5.75
C TYR A 339 -16.30 -3.16 4.86
N LEU A 340 -15.74 -4.24 5.38
CA LEU A 340 -14.86 -5.14 4.63
C LEU A 340 -15.62 -5.88 3.53
N LYS A 341 -16.90 -6.18 3.72
CA LYS A 341 -17.76 -6.72 2.66
C LYS A 341 -17.94 -5.71 1.54
N MET A 342 -18.25 -4.45 1.85
CA MET A 342 -18.32 -3.37 0.85
C MET A 342 -17.00 -3.26 0.10
N HIS A 343 -15.87 -3.18 0.80
CA HIS A 343 -14.55 -3.06 0.21
C HIS A 343 -14.26 -4.20 -0.80
N ARG A 344 -14.61 -5.44 -0.48
CA ARG A 344 -14.40 -6.59 -1.38
C ARG A 344 -15.37 -6.61 -2.57
N GLU A 345 -16.66 -6.33 -2.34
CA GLU A 345 -17.73 -6.64 -3.28
C GLU A 345 -18.25 -5.45 -4.08
N ALA A 346 -18.03 -4.22 -3.60
CA ALA A 346 -18.54 -3.02 -4.29
C ALA A 346 -17.93 -2.85 -5.68
N THR A 347 -18.73 -2.32 -6.59
CA THR A 347 -18.36 -2.06 -7.98
C THR A 347 -18.85 -0.68 -8.43
N LYS A 348 -18.26 -0.14 -9.49
CA LYS A 348 -18.63 1.14 -10.07
C LYS A 348 -18.65 2.28 -9.05
N ALA A 349 -17.69 2.27 -8.11
CA ALA A 349 -17.51 3.34 -7.16
C ALA A 349 -17.10 4.64 -7.90
N HIS A 350 -17.71 5.75 -7.53
CA HIS A 350 -17.36 7.06 -8.09
C HIS A 350 -17.79 8.20 -7.18
N GLN A 351 -17.14 9.34 -7.35
CA GLN A 351 -17.57 10.58 -6.72
C GLN A 351 -18.86 11.07 -7.39
N HIS A 352 -19.96 10.99 -6.65
CA HIS A 352 -21.29 11.34 -7.14
C HIS A 352 -21.55 12.84 -7.06
N TYR A 353 -21.09 13.47 -5.98
CA TYR A 353 -21.30 14.89 -5.74
C TYR A 353 -20.13 15.49 -5.00
N ARG A 354 -19.77 16.73 -5.35
CA ARG A 354 -18.81 17.54 -4.60
C ARG A 354 -19.19 19.01 -4.67
N SER A 355 -19.29 19.65 -3.52
CA SER A 355 -19.48 21.10 -3.41
C SER A 355 -18.64 21.63 -2.24
N GLU A 356 -17.55 22.28 -2.58
CA GLU A 356 -16.61 22.85 -1.63
C GLU A 356 -16.26 24.28 -2.02
N LYS A 357 -16.03 25.11 -0.99
CA LYS A 357 -15.42 26.44 -1.12
C LYS A 357 -14.20 26.48 -0.21
N ASN A 358 -13.03 26.73 -0.77
CA ASN A 358 -11.74 26.73 -0.05
C ASN A 358 -11.50 25.42 0.73
N GLY A 359 -11.76 24.26 0.08
CA GLY A 359 -11.57 22.95 0.70
C GLY A 359 -12.60 22.56 1.77
N LYS A 360 -13.67 23.35 1.96
CA LYS A 360 -14.68 23.11 2.99
C LYS A 360 -16.07 22.94 2.39
N GLY A 361 -16.69 21.79 2.62
CA GLY A 361 -17.97 21.51 2.01
C GLY A 361 -18.46 20.08 2.20
N THR A 362 -18.98 19.49 1.16
CA THR A 362 -19.55 18.16 1.12
C THR A 362 -19.03 17.38 -0.09
N VAL A 363 -18.62 16.15 0.15
CA VAL A 363 -18.28 15.17 -0.89
C VAL A 363 -19.16 13.94 -0.68
N ILE A 364 -19.71 13.37 -1.75
CA ILE A 364 -20.51 12.14 -1.70
C ILE A 364 -19.95 11.15 -2.73
N TRP A 365 -19.64 9.97 -2.26
CA TRP A 365 -19.27 8.83 -3.09
C TRP A 365 -20.37 7.78 -3.06
N VAL A 366 -20.55 7.09 -4.17
CA VAL A 366 -21.53 5.99 -4.29
C VAL A 366 -20.89 4.76 -4.94
N ALA A 367 -21.40 3.59 -4.62
CA ALA A 367 -20.97 2.34 -5.23
C ALA A 367 -22.14 1.33 -5.29
N ASN A 368 -22.05 0.35 -6.20
CA ASN A 368 -23.01 -0.73 -6.32
C ASN A 368 -22.57 -1.94 -5.49
N GLY A 369 -23.47 -2.49 -4.69
CA GLY A 369 -23.36 -3.82 -4.12
C GLY A 369 -24.19 -4.85 -4.90
N LYS A 370 -24.17 -6.13 -4.49
CA LYS A 370 -24.95 -7.20 -5.18
C LYS A 370 -26.45 -6.98 -5.14
N LYS A 371 -27.00 -6.56 -4.01
CA LYS A 371 -28.44 -6.28 -3.80
C LYS A 371 -28.64 -5.00 -2.99
N CYS A 372 -27.74 -4.07 -3.09
CA CYS A 372 -27.76 -2.81 -2.36
C CYS A 372 -26.95 -1.76 -3.08
N LYS A 373 -27.06 -0.51 -2.63
CA LYS A 373 -26.14 0.56 -2.94
C LYS A 373 -25.35 0.93 -1.68
N TYR A 374 -24.19 1.53 -1.89
CA TYR A 374 -23.42 2.15 -0.82
C TYR A 374 -23.28 3.64 -1.11
N ALA A 375 -23.29 4.45 -0.06
CA ALA A 375 -22.96 5.84 -0.15
C ALA A 375 -22.08 6.27 1.05
N ALA A 376 -21.09 7.07 0.79
CA ALA A 376 -20.25 7.71 1.80
C ALA A 376 -20.46 9.23 1.72
N LEU A 377 -20.94 9.82 2.78
CA LEU A 377 -21.23 11.25 2.92
C LEU A 377 -20.14 11.88 3.77
N PHE A 378 -19.30 12.72 3.18
CA PHE A 378 -18.15 13.34 3.81
C PHE A 378 -18.41 14.82 4.09
N ASN A 379 -18.09 15.25 5.30
CA ASN A 379 -18.09 16.64 5.72
C ASN A 379 -16.64 17.15 5.81
N THR A 380 -16.22 18.00 4.89
CA THR A 380 -14.87 18.58 4.88
C THR A 380 -14.77 19.93 5.60
N LYS A 381 -15.83 20.34 6.32
CA LYS A 381 -15.85 21.57 7.12
C LYS A 381 -15.30 21.32 8.51
N ASP A 382 -14.81 22.41 9.15
CA ASP A 382 -14.29 22.39 10.54
C ASP A 382 -15.39 22.35 11.62
N ALA A 383 -16.65 22.19 11.22
CA ALA A 383 -17.79 22.11 12.12
C ALA A 383 -18.76 21.03 11.66
N LYS A 384 -19.48 20.43 12.59
CA LYS A 384 -20.57 19.48 12.35
C LYS A 384 -21.58 20.06 11.35
N SER A 385 -22.02 19.26 10.39
CA SER A 385 -22.91 19.71 9.31
C SER A 385 -23.96 18.67 8.98
N LYS A 386 -25.14 19.12 8.56
CA LYS A 386 -26.16 18.26 7.96
C LYS A 386 -25.89 18.10 6.47
N ILE A 387 -25.82 16.87 6.04
CA ILE A 387 -25.67 16.51 4.60
C ILE A 387 -26.96 15.86 4.15
N LYS A 388 -27.59 16.46 3.16
CA LYS A 388 -28.79 15.91 2.49
C LYS A 388 -28.33 15.16 1.24
N PHE A 389 -28.72 13.91 1.12
CA PHE A 389 -28.46 13.04 -0.01
C PHE A 389 -29.78 12.68 -0.72
N ASN A 390 -29.86 12.94 -2.01
CA ASN A 390 -31.01 12.64 -2.84
C ASN A 390 -30.93 11.19 -3.34
N LEU A 391 -31.69 10.29 -2.73
CA LEU A 391 -31.68 8.86 -3.05
C LEU A 391 -32.16 8.58 -4.49
N SER A 392 -33.08 9.41 -5.01
CA SER A 392 -33.64 9.22 -6.35
C SER A 392 -32.64 9.45 -7.48
N GLU A 393 -31.46 10.01 -7.19
CA GLU A 393 -30.37 10.12 -8.16
C GLU A 393 -29.66 8.80 -8.45
N ILE A 394 -29.77 7.82 -7.54
CA ILE A 394 -29.11 6.52 -7.66
C ILE A 394 -30.04 5.31 -7.52
N LEU A 395 -31.31 5.54 -7.17
CA LEU A 395 -32.33 4.53 -6.89
C LEU A 395 -33.63 4.87 -7.63
N MET A 396 -34.60 3.94 -7.64
CA MET A 396 -35.92 4.19 -8.18
C MET A 396 -36.65 5.25 -7.35
N PRO A 397 -37.17 6.31 -7.99
CA PRO A 397 -37.94 7.33 -7.29
C PRO A 397 -39.18 6.73 -6.66
N ASP A 398 -39.59 7.33 -5.55
CA ASP A 398 -40.82 7.01 -4.82
C ASP A 398 -40.90 5.64 -4.16
N GLU A 399 -39.86 4.82 -4.24
CA GLU A 399 -39.72 3.61 -3.45
C GLU A 399 -39.11 3.90 -2.08
N LYS A 400 -39.39 3.01 -1.11
CA LYS A 400 -38.81 3.05 0.23
C LYS A 400 -37.62 2.12 0.31
N TYR A 401 -36.54 2.60 0.90
CA TYR A 401 -35.30 1.86 1.10
C TYR A 401 -34.89 1.90 2.56
N LYS A 402 -34.45 0.76 3.08
CA LYS A 402 -33.81 0.68 4.37
C LYS A 402 -32.39 1.20 4.31
N ILE A 403 -31.98 1.93 5.31
CA ILE A 403 -30.63 2.48 5.43
C ILE A 403 -29.97 1.91 6.68
N TYR A 404 -28.78 1.37 6.49
CA TYR A 404 -27.92 0.84 7.56
C TYR A 404 -26.62 1.66 7.63
N ASP A 405 -26.30 2.19 8.82
CA ASP A 405 -25.02 2.86 9.08
C ASP A 405 -23.96 1.81 9.38
N ILE A 406 -22.94 1.74 8.52
CA ILE A 406 -21.91 0.71 8.58
C ILE A 406 -21.01 0.88 9.80
N TRP A 407 -20.66 2.12 10.15
CA TRP A 407 -19.80 2.38 11.30
C TRP A 407 -20.53 2.30 12.63
N ALA A 408 -21.74 2.80 12.69
CA ALA A 408 -22.59 2.69 13.88
C ALA A 408 -23.17 1.29 14.10
N GLY A 409 -23.12 0.43 13.07
CA GLY A 409 -23.60 -0.95 13.16
C GLY A 409 -25.12 -1.08 13.36
N LYS A 410 -25.92 -0.13 12.85
CA LYS A 410 -27.37 -0.08 13.11
C LYS A 410 -28.19 0.36 11.91
N GLU A 411 -29.45 -0.11 11.87
CA GLU A 411 -30.45 0.42 10.95
C GLU A 411 -30.91 1.82 11.37
N LEU A 412 -31.00 2.72 10.40
CA LEU A 412 -31.46 4.11 10.57
C LEU A 412 -32.95 4.27 10.24
N GLY A 413 -33.60 3.25 9.68
CA GLY A 413 -35.00 3.24 9.26
C GLY A 413 -35.21 3.21 7.77
N GLU A 414 -36.45 3.50 7.32
CA GLU A 414 -36.87 3.56 5.91
C GLU A 414 -36.95 5.00 5.43
N TYR A 415 -36.43 5.25 4.25
CA TYR A 415 -36.39 6.56 3.64
C TYR A 415 -36.92 6.49 2.20
N LYS A 416 -37.59 7.56 1.78
CA LYS A 416 -38.10 7.76 0.44
C LYS A 416 -37.49 9.04 -0.13
N ASN A 417 -36.93 8.99 -1.33
CA ASN A 417 -36.37 10.11 -2.07
C ASN A 417 -35.15 10.80 -1.43
N THR A 418 -35.12 11.04 -0.13
CA THR A 418 -34.01 11.76 0.50
C THR A 418 -33.61 11.14 1.85
N PHE A 419 -32.30 11.16 2.11
CA PHE A 419 -31.71 10.84 3.40
C PHE A 419 -30.90 12.05 3.90
N THR A 420 -30.92 12.30 5.19
CA THR A 420 -30.13 13.38 5.81
C THR A 420 -29.36 12.82 7.00
N ALA A 421 -28.05 13.04 7.01
CA ALA A 421 -27.18 12.68 8.11
C ALA A 421 -26.58 13.92 8.77
N GLU A 422 -26.38 13.87 10.08
CA GLU A 422 -25.47 14.77 10.79
C GLU A 422 -24.07 14.18 10.76
N VAL A 423 -23.10 14.93 10.25
CA VAL A 423 -21.73 14.46 10.04
C VAL A 423 -20.79 15.39 10.81
N GLU A 424 -19.95 14.81 11.66
CA GLU A 424 -18.96 15.56 12.45
C GLU A 424 -17.99 16.35 11.56
N ALA A 425 -17.28 17.33 12.13
CA ALA A 425 -16.19 18.02 11.44
C ALA A 425 -15.17 17.00 10.92
N HIS A 426 -14.76 17.13 9.65
CA HIS A 426 -13.86 16.20 8.95
C HIS A 426 -14.32 14.74 8.97
N GLY A 427 -15.58 14.48 9.27
CA GLY A 427 -16.14 13.15 9.46
C GLY A 427 -16.84 12.60 8.21
N ALA A 428 -17.25 11.35 8.32
CA ALA A 428 -18.06 10.68 7.30
C ALA A 428 -19.18 9.83 7.92
N VAL A 429 -20.25 9.66 7.16
CA VAL A 429 -21.28 8.64 7.39
C VAL A 429 -21.28 7.70 6.19
N LEU A 430 -21.04 6.42 6.44
CA LEU A 430 -20.99 5.37 5.42
C LEU A 430 -22.21 4.49 5.54
N ILE A 431 -23.07 4.48 4.53
CA ILE A 431 -24.35 3.79 4.54
C ILE A 431 -24.46 2.71 3.46
N LYS A 432 -25.19 1.67 3.82
CA LYS A 432 -25.73 0.65 2.91
C LYS A 432 -27.23 0.89 2.74
N ILE A 433 -27.70 0.86 1.50
CA ILE A 433 -29.09 1.15 1.10
C ILE A 433 -29.64 -0.08 0.39
N TYR A 434 -30.76 -0.65 0.85
CA TYR A 434 -31.34 -1.91 0.33
C TYR A 434 -32.84 -2.00 0.51
#